data_16a2546c9595535f38494c88ca44908c
#
_entry.id   16a2546c9595535f38494c88ca44908c
#
_cell.length_a   1.000
_cell.length_b   1.000
_cell.length_c   1.000
_cell.angle_alpha   90.00
_cell.angle_beta   90.00
_cell.angle_gamma   90.00
#
_symmetry.space_group_name_H-M   'P 1'
#
loop_
_entity.id
_entity.type
_entity.pdbx_description
1 polymer ?
#
loop_
_entity_poly.entity_id
_entity_poly.type
_entity_poly.pdbx_seq_one_letter_code
_entity_poly.pdbx_strand_id
1 'polypeptide(L)'
;MKIVDLSQRSPDWLRWRAQGVTASEAAVVLGRSPYKTPWRLWAERTGLARAADLSANPHVRRGNALEDEARQAFEERHGTMLLPLCGESEEHSILRASFDGIADDGSPVELKVPAERTFTEVSVKKTEAPAFRLYWPQVQHQLYVADAD
;
A
#
# COMPACT_ATOMS: atom_id res chain seq x y z
N MET A 1 -12.98 3.33 10.64
CA MET A 1 -11.91 4.12 9.97
C MET A 1 -12.28 5.60 9.92
N LYS A 2 -11.33 6.48 10.22
CA LYS A 2 -11.46 7.93 10.00
C LYS A 2 -10.90 8.29 8.61
N ILE A 3 -11.76 8.77 7.72
CA ILE A 3 -11.36 9.21 6.38
C ILE A 3 -10.58 10.53 6.49
N VAL A 4 -9.50 10.63 5.72
CA VAL A 4 -8.66 11.83 5.63
C VAL A 4 -8.70 12.33 4.18
N ASP A 5 -9.23 13.56 4.00
CA ASP A 5 -9.35 14.17 2.66
C ASP A 5 -8.00 14.70 2.18
N LEU A 6 -7.27 13.84 1.49
CA LEU A 6 -5.95 14.13 0.92
C LEU A 6 -5.83 13.50 -0.47
N SER A 7 -5.36 14.28 -1.41
CA SER A 7 -4.93 13.75 -2.71
C SER A 7 -3.63 12.95 -2.54
N GLN A 8 -3.66 11.67 -2.87
CA GLN A 8 -2.48 10.82 -2.84
C GLN A 8 -1.35 11.42 -3.70
N ARG A 9 -0.11 11.24 -3.26
CA ARG A 9 1.12 11.79 -3.88
C ARG A 9 1.28 13.32 -3.75
N SER A 10 0.36 14.03 -3.12
CA SER A 10 0.53 15.44 -2.82
C SER A 10 1.57 15.68 -1.70
N PRO A 11 2.13 16.90 -1.55
CA PRO A 11 3.00 17.23 -0.43
C PRO A 11 2.33 17.03 0.94
N ASP A 12 1.03 17.32 1.04
CA ASP A 12 0.26 17.12 2.28
C ASP A 12 0.13 15.65 2.62
N TRP A 13 -0.14 14.80 1.64
CA TRP A 13 -0.16 13.36 1.79
C TRP A 13 1.20 12.80 2.26
N LEU A 14 2.31 13.31 1.72
CA LEU A 14 3.65 12.91 2.16
C LEU A 14 3.90 13.29 3.63
N ARG A 15 3.50 14.50 4.04
CA ARG A 15 3.61 14.95 5.43
C ARG A 15 2.73 14.11 6.36
N TRP A 16 1.50 13.86 5.95
CA TRP A 16 0.59 13.01 6.72
C TRP A 16 1.15 11.60 6.89
N ARG A 17 1.61 10.96 5.83
CA ARG A 17 2.26 9.63 5.90
C ARG A 17 3.48 9.61 6.83
N ALA A 18 4.24 10.68 6.86
CA ALA A 18 5.44 10.78 7.70
C ALA A 18 5.14 10.77 9.21
N GLN A 19 3.93 11.10 9.61
CA GLN A 19 3.51 11.18 11.02
C GLN A 19 2.97 9.85 11.58
N GLY A 20 2.94 8.79 10.79
CA GLY A 20 2.42 7.49 11.22
C GLY A 20 3.11 6.32 10.56
N VAL A 21 2.59 5.13 10.81
CA VAL A 21 2.98 3.88 10.16
C VAL A 21 1.97 3.60 9.06
N THR A 22 2.44 3.52 7.82
CA THR A 22 1.56 3.28 6.68
C THR A 22 1.51 1.80 6.30
N ALA A 23 0.41 1.38 5.67
CA ALA A 23 0.23 -0.02 5.27
C ALA A 23 1.40 -0.56 4.42
N SER A 24 1.93 0.25 3.50
CA SER A 24 3.09 -0.13 2.68
C SER A 24 4.39 -0.35 3.47
N GLU A 25 4.45 0.09 4.73
CA GLU A 25 5.58 -0.09 5.63
C GLU A 25 5.42 -1.28 6.59
N ALA A 26 4.24 -1.91 6.61
CA ALA A 26 3.94 -3.00 7.54
C ALA A 26 4.96 -4.15 7.45
N ALA A 27 5.35 -4.58 6.25
CA ALA A 27 6.37 -5.60 6.07
C ALA A 27 7.76 -5.16 6.58
N VAL A 28 8.07 -3.86 6.49
CA VAL A 28 9.33 -3.28 7.02
C VAL A 28 9.32 -3.30 8.53
N VAL A 29 8.25 -2.82 9.16
CA VAL A 29 8.10 -2.79 10.63
C VAL A 29 8.22 -4.20 11.23
N LEU A 30 7.65 -5.19 10.55
CA LEU A 30 7.72 -6.60 10.96
C LEU A 30 9.06 -7.29 10.63
N GLY A 31 10.04 -6.57 10.06
CA GLY A 31 11.33 -7.14 9.67
C GLY A 31 11.26 -8.15 8.51
N ARG A 32 10.17 -8.15 7.73
CA ARG A 32 9.91 -9.09 6.62
C ARG A 32 10.24 -8.50 5.25
N SER A 33 10.56 -7.21 5.16
CA SER A 33 10.91 -6.58 3.89
C SER A 33 12.35 -6.90 3.47
N PRO A 34 12.59 -7.36 2.23
CA PRO A 34 13.94 -7.53 1.70
C PRO A 34 14.59 -6.20 1.27
N TYR A 35 13.83 -5.11 1.24
CA TYR A 35 14.27 -3.82 0.67
C TYR A 35 14.71 -2.82 1.73
N LYS A 36 14.17 -2.91 2.95
CA LYS A 36 14.42 -1.96 4.02
C LYS A 36 14.30 -2.67 5.38
N THR A 37 15.19 -2.36 6.31
CA THR A 37 15.13 -2.84 7.69
C THR A 37 14.29 -1.92 8.58
N PRO A 38 13.74 -2.40 9.72
CA PRO A 38 13.05 -1.55 10.70
C PRO A 38 13.93 -0.40 11.18
N TRP A 39 15.22 -0.67 11.44
CA TRP A 39 16.18 0.37 11.83
C TRP A 39 16.33 1.46 10.77
N ARG A 40 16.42 1.08 9.50
CA ARG A 40 16.53 2.05 8.39
C ARG A 40 15.27 2.93 8.31
N LEU A 41 14.09 2.33 8.44
CA LEU A 41 12.84 3.08 8.46
C LEU A 41 12.80 4.07 9.63
N TRP A 42 13.17 3.62 10.83
CA TRP A 42 13.26 4.48 12.01
C TRP A 42 14.23 5.65 11.79
N ALA A 43 15.43 5.37 11.26
CA ALA A 43 16.44 6.41 11.00
C ALA A 43 15.94 7.45 9.97
N GLU A 44 15.19 7.04 8.97
CA GLU A 44 14.57 7.95 8.00
C GLU A 44 13.45 8.79 8.65
N ARG A 45 12.65 8.20 9.53
CA ARG A 45 11.55 8.88 10.24
C ARG A 45 12.05 9.89 11.27
N THR A 46 13.18 9.62 11.89
CA THR A 46 13.79 10.52 12.88
C THR A 46 14.77 11.54 12.27
N GLY A 47 14.94 11.53 10.95
CA GLY A 47 15.85 12.44 10.25
C GLY A 47 17.34 12.08 10.35
N LEU A 48 17.68 10.93 10.94
CA LEU A 48 19.06 10.43 11.03
C LEU A 48 19.58 9.90 9.69
N ALA A 49 18.69 9.55 8.78
CA ALA A 49 19.03 9.14 7.43
C ALA A 49 18.07 9.74 6.42
N ARG A 50 18.56 10.05 5.22
CA ARG A 50 17.70 10.49 4.12
C ARG A 50 16.96 9.30 3.51
N ALA A 51 15.66 9.44 3.29
CA ALA A 51 14.88 8.46 2.56
C ALA A 51 15.39 8.35 1.11
N ALA A 52 15.36 7.14 0.56
CA ALA A 52 15.71 6.92 -0.84
C ALA A 52 14.65 7.57 -1.74
N ASP A 53 15.12 8.28 -2.77
CA ASP A 53 14.24 8.75 -3.84
C ASP A 53 13.97 7.60 -4.81
N LEU A 54 12.73 7.14 -4.83
CA LEU A 54 12.29 6.05 -5.71
C LEU A 54 11.61 6.57 -6.99
N SER A 55 11.57 7.87 -7.24
CA SER A 55 10.90 8.47 -8.41
C SER A 55 11.47 7.99 -9.74
N ALA A 56 12.77 7.68 -9.77
CA ALA A 56 13.46 7.14 -10.95
C ALA A 56 13.36 5.61 -11.08
N ASN A 57 12.82 4.90 -10.07
CA ASN A 57 12.73 3.44 -10.12
C ASN A 57 11.72 3.00 -11.19
N PRO A 58 12.14 2.18 -12.20
CA PRO A 58 11.27 1.77 -13.30
C PRO A 58 10.01 1.01 -12.83
N HIS A 59 10.12 0.20 -11.78
CA HIS A 59 8.98 -0.56 -11.25
C HIS A 59 7.96 0.36 -10.58
N VAL A 60 8.42 1.37 -9.83
CA VAL A 60 7.55 2.38 -9.21
C VAL A 60 6.85 3.22 -10.28
N ARG A 61 7.60 3.69 -11.28
CA ARG A 61 7.05 4.45 -12.41
C ARG A 61 5.99 3.67 -13.17
N ARG A 62 6.29 2.39 -13.49
CA ARG A 62 5.33 1.51 -14.17
C ARG A 62 4.07 1.29 -13.33
N GLY A 63 4.20 0.99 -12.03
CA GLY A 63 3.07 0.83 -11.13
C GLY A 63 2.18 2.07 -11.14
N ASN A 64 2.78 3.25 -10.95
CA ASN A 64 2.05 4.51 -10.95
C ASN A 64 1.35 4.83 -12.29
N ALA A 65 1.97 4.47 -13.41
CA ALA A 65 1.41 4.74 -14.73
C ALA A 65 0.22 3.83 -15.09
N LEU A 66 0.17 2.63 -14.53
CA LEU A 66 -0.82 1.61 -14.85
C LEU A 66 -1.88 1.42 -13.74
N GLU A 67 -1.81 2.20 -12.67
CA GLU A 67 -2.72 2.05 -11.53
C GLU A 67 -4.18 2.32 -11.90
N ASP A 68 -4.44 3.38 -12.68
CA ASP A 68 -5.80 3.71 -13.11
C ASP A 68 -6.36 2.65 -14.06
N GLU A 69 -5.54 2.14 -15.00
CA GLU A 69 -5.93 1.05 -15.90
C GLU A 69 -6.24 -0.24 -15.11
N ALA A 70 -5.40 -0.57 -14.13
CA ALA A 70 -5.63 -1.73 -13.26
C ALA A 70 -6.91 -1.58 -12.43
N ARG A 71 -7.22 -0.37 -11.97
CA ARG A 71 -8.46 -0.07 -11.24
C ARG A 71 -9.67 -0.28 -12.14
N GLN A 72 -9.69 0.31 -13.33
CA GLN A 72 -10.78 0.13 -14.29
C GLN A 72 -11.00 -1.34 -14.65
N ALA A 73 -9.92 -2.07 -14.94
CA ALA A 73 -10.00 -3.50 -15.23
C ALA A 73 -10.58 -4.33 -14.06
N PHE A 74 -10.26 -3.94 -12.83
CA PHE A 74 -10.84 -4.58 -11.64
C PHE A 74 -12.34 -4.26 -11.52
N GLU A 75 -12.72 -2.99 -11.65
CA GLU A 75 -14.11 -2.52 -11.58
C GLU A 75 -14.99 -3.19 -12.61
N GLU A 76 -14.54 -3.24 -13.88
CA GLU A 76 -15.26 -3.91 -14.97
C GLU A 76 -15.43 -5.41 -14.70
N ARG A 77 -14.36 -6.06 -14.19
CA ARG A 77 -14.37 -7.51 -13.95
C ARG A 77 -15.28 -7.91 -12.78
N HIS A 78 -15.36 -7.07 -11.75
CA HIS A 78 -16.07 -7.40 -10.50
C HIS A 78 -17.41 -6.68 -10.36
N GLY A 79 -17.73 -5.75 -11.26
CA GLY A 79 -18.99 -4.99 -11.23
C GLY A 79 -19.13 -4.10 -10.01
N THR A 80 -18.01 -3.55 -9.49
CA THR A 80 -17.94 -2.67 -8.33
C THR A 80 -17.15 -1.41 -8.66
N MET A 81 -17.38 -0.33 -7.96
CA MET A 81 -16.54 0.87 -8.02
C MET A 81 -15.47 0.83 -6.93
N LEU A 82 -14.29 1.36 -7.23
CA LEU A 82 -13.21 1.51 -6.27
C LEU A 82 -12.96 2.99 -5.98
N LEU A 83 -13.17 3.38 -4.73
CA LEU A 83 -12.91 4.75 -4.28
C LEU A 83 -11.50 4.85 -3.65
N PRO A 84 -10.52 5.49 -4.33
CA PRO A 84 -9.22 5.75 -3.73
C PRO A 84 -9.36 6.75 -2.59
N LEU A 85 -8.84 6.42 -1.42
CA LEU A 85 -8.89 7.33 -0.27
C LEU A 85 -7.73 7.10 0.70
N CYS A 86 -7.60 8.00 1.66
CA CYS A 86 -6.69 7.88 2.79
C CYS A 86 -7.49 7.72 4.09
N GLY A 87 -6.98 6.93 5.00
CA GLY A 87 -7.63 6.71 6.29
C GLY A 87 -6.67 6.47 7.43
N GLU A 88 -7.16 6.76 8.63
CA GLU A 88 -6.52 6.46 9.91
C GLU A 88 -7.39 5.47 10.69
N SER A 89 -6.76 4.57 11.44
CA SER A 89 -7.50 3.74 12.38
C SER A 89 -8.16 4.62 13.46
N GLU A 90 -9.41 4.36 13.79
CA GLU A 90 -10.11 5.05 14.88
C GLU A 90 -9.49 4.74 16.24
N GLU A 91 -9.05 3.49 16.43
CA GLU A 91 -8.46 3.04 17.68
C GLU A 91 -7.00 3.52 17.82
N HIS A 92 -6.23 3.47 16.73
CA HIS A 92 -4.81 3.82 16.73
C HIS A 92 -4.46 4.75 15.56
N SER A 93 -4.63 6.06 15.74
CA SER A 93 -4.40 7.07 14.69
C SER A 93 -3.00 7.08 14.08
N ILE A 94 -2.02 6.45 14.72
CA ILE A 94 -0.69 6.23 14.17
C ILE A 94 -0.71 5.25 12.97
N LEU A 95 -1.69 4.33 12.92
CA LEU A 95 -1.86 3.39 11.81
C LEU A 95 -2.67 4.05 10.70
N ARG A 96 -2.05 4.17 9.54
CA ARG A 96 -2.56 4.91 8.40
C ARG A 96 -2.52 4.06 7.14
N ALA A 97 -3.48 4.27 6.26
CA ALA A 97 -3.49 3.62 4.96
C ALA A 97 -3.87 4.59 3.85
N SER A 98 -3.20 4.46 2.72
CA SER A 98 -3.68 4.98 1.44
C SER A 98 -4.16 3.77 0.67
N PHE A 99 -5.42 3.76 0.29
CA PHE A 99 -6.06 2.65 -0.40
C PHE A 99 -6.04 2.93 -1.90
N ASP A 100 -5.67 1.94 -2.70
CA ASP A 100 -5.83 2.02 -4.15
C ASP A 100 -7.32 2.00 -4.52
N GLY A 101 -8.16 1.41 -3.67
CA GLY A 101 -9.59 1.50 -3.70
C GLY A 101 -10.26 0.90 -2.47
N ILE A 102 -11.41 1.44 -2.11
CA ILE A 102 -12.40 0.80 -1.23
C ILE A 102 -13.59 0.45 -2.11
N ALA A 103 -14.02 -0.79 -2.06
CA ALA A 103 -15.17 -1.29 -2.81
C ALA A 103 -16.50 -0.89 -2.16
N ASP A 104 -17.62 -1.10 -2.85
CA ASP A 104 -18.97 -0.71 -2.40
C ASP A 104 -19.38 -1.37 -1.07
N ASP A 105 -18.82 -2.53 -0.76
CA ASP A 105 -19.04 -3.26 0.50
C ASP A 105 -18.10 -2.83 1.64
N GLY A 106 -17.25 -1.82 1.40
CA GLY A 106 -16.26 -1.33 2.36
C GLY A 106 -14.94 -2.08 2.36
N SER A 107 -14.79 -3.13 1.56
CA SER A 107 -13.55 -3.91 1.50
C SER A 107 -12.40 -3.14 0.83
N PRO A 108 -11.22 -3.10 1.44
CA PRO A 108 -10.05 -2.51 0.81
C PRO A 108 -9.51 -3.41 -0.32
N VAL A 109 -9.17 -2.79 -1.43
CA VAL A 109 -8.56 -3.44 -2.59
C VAL A 109 -7.18 -2.87 -2.81
N GLU A 110 -6.17 -3.73 -2.88
CA GLU A 110 -4.79 -3.38 -3.18
C GLU A 110 -4.44 -3.82 -4.60
N LEU A 111 -4.09 -2.89 -5.45
CA LEU A 111 -3.75 -3.13 -6.85
C LEU A 111 -2.23 -3.26 -7.01
N LYS A 112 -1.80 -4.30 -7.68
CA LYS A 112 -0.38 -4.52 -8.00
C LYS A 112 -0.20 -4.79 -9.49
N VAL A 113 0.77 -4.10 -10.08
CA VAL A 113 1.16 -4.28 -11.48
C VAL A 113 2.59 -4.85 -11.52
N PRO A 114 2.77 -6.14 -11.19
CA PRO A 114 4.08 -6.76 -11.13
C PRO A 114 4.68 -6.97 -12.52
N ALA A 115 5.99 -7.26 -12.57
CA ALA A 115 6.61 -7.78 -13.77
C ALA A 115 6.02 -9.16 -14.12
N GLU A 116 6.05 -9.53 -15.40
CA GLU A 116 5.46 -10.77 -15.93
C GLU A 116 5.88 -12.02 -15.14
N ARG A 117 7.17 -12.14 -14.83
CA ARG A 117 7.69 -13.26 -14.04
C ARG A 117 7.00 -13.37 -12.67
N THR A 118 6.87 -12.25 -11.96
CA THR A 118 6.21 -12.21 -10.65
C THR A 118 4.71 -12.48 -10.77
N PHE A 119 4.07 -11.95 -11.80
CA PHE A 119 2.66 -12.23 -12.10
C PHE A 119 2.43 -13.73 -12.31
N THR A 120 3.24 -14.36 -13.15
CA THR A 120 3.17 -15.81 -13.43
C THR A 120 3.40 -16.60 -12.14
N GLU A 121 4.41 -16.23 -11.34
CA GLU A 121 4.68 -16.93 -10.08
C GLU A 121 3.50 -16.83 -9.10
N VAL A 122 2.90 -15.65 -8.94
CA VAL A 122 1.72 -15.46 -8.07
C VAL A 122 0.52 -16.24 -8.62
N SER A 123 0.31 -16.24 -9.94
CA SER A 123 -0.80 -16.96 -10.58
C SER A 123 -0.73 -18.48 -10.33
N VAL A 124 0.47 -19.03 -10.26
CA VAL A 124 0.70 -20.47 -10.02
C VAL A 124 0.72 -20.79 -8.52
N LYS A 125 1.55 -20.08 -7.74
CA LYS A 125 1.81 -20.41 -6.34
C LYS A 125 0.79 -19.81 -5.37
N LYS A 126 -0.06 -18.88 -5.82
CA LYS A 126 -1.10 -18.23 -5.00
C LYS A 126 -0.50 -17.64 -3.70
N THR A 127 -1.04 -18.03 -2.55
CA THR A 127 -0.61 -17.58 -1.21
C THR A 127 0.82 -18.00 -0.83
N GLU A 128 1.40 -18.95 -1.54
CA GLU A 128 2.77 -19.41 -1.30
C GLU A 128 3.82 -18.59 -2.06
N ALA A 129 3.41 -17.74 -3.00
CA ALA A 129 4.31 -16.88 -3.73
C ALA A 129 5.03 -15.90 -2.79
N PRO A 130 6.36 -15.70 -2.94
CA PRO A 130 7.11 -14.73 -2.13
C PRO A 130 6.51 -13.32 -2.18
N ALA A 131 6.04 -12.88 -3.35
CA ALA A 131 5.39 -11.59 -3.51
C ALA A 131 4.09 -11.50 -2.70
N PHE A 132 3.26 -12.55 -2.68
CA PHE A 132 2.05 -12.58 -1.86
C PHE A 132 2.40 -12.43 -0.37
N ARG A 133 3.36 -13.22 0.11
CA ARG A 133 3.81 -13.17 1.52
C ARG A 133 4.41 -11.82 1.91
N LEU A 134 5.06 -11.14 0.97
CA LEU A 134 5.60 -9.80 1.19
C LEU A 134 4.50 -8.75 1.34
N TYR A 135 3.43 -8.82 0.52
CA TYR A 135 2.32 -7.86 0.55
C TYR A 135 1.25 -8.20 1.59
N TRP A 136 1.20 -9.41 2.10
CA TRP A 136 0.23 -9.83 3.10
C TRP A 136 0.14 -8.89 4.32
N PRO A 137 1.27 -8.46 4.95
CA PRO A 137 1.21 -7.50 6.05
C PRO A 137 0.58 -6.15 5.65
N GLN A 138 0.78 -5.70 4.42
CA GLN A 138 0.17 -4.47 3.90
C GLN A 138 -1.36 -4.61 3.87
N VAL A 139 -1.85 -5.70 3.31
CA VAL A 139 -3.29 -5.97 3.21
C VAL A 139 -3.91 -6.10 4.60
N GLN A 140 -3.28 -6.83 5.53
CA GLN A 140 -3.77 -6.95 6.92
C GLN A 140 -3.81 -5.59 7.64
N HIS A 141 -2.83 -4.73 7.42
CA HIS A 141 -2.84 -3.38 7.95
C HIS A 141 -3.99 -2.54 7.35
N GLN A 142 -4.25 -2.68 6.05
CA GLN A 142 -5.36 -2.00 5.38
C GLN A 142 -6.72 -2.47 5.91
N LEU A 143 -6.93 -3.78 6.07
CA LEU A 143 -8.13 -4.35 6.67
C LEU A 143 -8.35 -3.78 8.09
N TYR A 144 -7.31 -3.78 8.91
CA TYR A 144 -7.37 -3.22 10.26
C TYR A 144 -7.74 -1.72 10.26
N VAL A 145 -7.11 -0.91 9.39
CA VAL A 145 -7.42 0.53 9.30
C VAL A 145 -8.83 0.76 8.77
N ALA A 146 -9.28 -0.04 7.80
CA ALA A 146 -10.62 0.04 7.22
C ALA A 146 -11.72 -0.43 8.18
N ASP A 147 -11.37 -1.18 9.25
CA ASP A 147 -12.29 -1.90 10.13
C ASP A 147 -13.13 -2.92 9.33
N ALA A 148 -12.43 -3.67 8.47
CA ALA A 148 -12.98 -4.67 7.56
C ALA A 148 -12.37 -6.06 7.85
N ASP A 149 -13.16 -7.12 7.55
CA ASP A 149 -12.78 -8.54 7.74
C ASP A 149 -12.05 -9.15 6.53
#